data_c9fef0852453e1c480cde090168b2d96
#
_entry.id   c9fef0852453e1c480cde090168b2d96
#
_cell.length_a   1.000
_cell.length_b   1.000
_cell.length_c   1.000
_cell.angle_alpha   90.00
_cell.angle_beta   90.00
_cell.angle_gamma   90.00
#
_symmetry.space_group_name_H-M   'P 1'
#
loop_
_entity.id
_entity.type
_entity.pdbx_description
1 polymer ?
#
loop_
_entity_poly.entity_id
_entity_poly.type
_entity_poly.pdbx_seq_one_letter_code
_entity_poly.pdbx_strand_id
1 'polypeptide(L)'
;MELSRIFFIFLHPNIKAISMNIIEKYFPNLSDKQKEQIAQLDALYRDWNAKINVISRKDIDNLYEHHVLHSMAIAKAIHFRPGTEILDFGCGGGFPGIPLAILFPDCKFKLIDGTGKKIRVCNEVASAIGMENLVAEHLRGEDEKGKYDFVVSRAVMQLPDLMKIIKKNFKKAQQNALPNGLLCLKGGNLQEELKAYKNVAEITPLSTFFEEEWFQQDKQLVYVPA
;
A
#
# COMPACT_ATOMS: atom_id res chain seq x y z
N MET A 1 29.24 14.54 -9.33
CA MET A 1 27.85 14.51 -9.87
C MET A 1 26.80 14.14 -8.81
N GLU A 2 27.15 13.96 -7.55
CA GLU A 2 26.23 13.59 -6.43
C GLU A 2 25.69 14.79 -5.63
N LEU A 3 26.37 15.90 -5.59
CA LEU A 3 25.98 17.06 -4.79
C LEU A 3 24.76 17.85 -5.33
N SER A 4 24.42 17.71 -6.62
CA SER A 4 23.26 18.39 -7.21
C SER A 4 21.92 17.70 -6.89
N ARG A 5 21.91 16.43 -6.50
CA ARG A 5 20.69 15.70 -6.14
C ARG A 5 20.17 16.07 -4.75
N ILE A 6 21.05 16.41 -3.84
CA ILE A 6 20.68 16.80 -2.45
C ILE A 6 20.03 18.18 -2.42
N PHE A 7 20.38 19.08 -3.34
CA PHE A 7 19.88 20.46 -3.36
C PHE A 7 18.43 20.60 -3.84
N PHE A 8 17.90 19.63 -4.62
CA PHE A 8 16.52 19.70 -5.14
C PHE A 8 15.46 19.30 -4.11
N ILE A 9 15.85 18.61 -3.03
CA ILE A 9 14.93 18.15 -1.97
C ILE A 9 14.44 19.30 -1.08
N PHE A 10 15.11 20.46 -1.10
CA PHE A 10 14.83 21.59 -0.20
C PHE A 10 13.91 22.69 -0.78
N LEU A 11 13.45 22.57 -2.05
CA LEU A 11 12.85 23.70 -2.75
C LEU A 11 11.33 23.86 -2.66
N HIS A 12 10.58 23.01 -1.95
CA HIS A 12 9.12 23.14 -1.81
C HIS A 12 8.63 22.98 -0.37
N PRO A 13 8.94 23.92 0.55
CA PRO A 13 8.54 23.81 1.95
C PRO A 13 7.01 23.80 2.15
N ASN A 14 6.24 24.50 1.29
CA ASN A 14 4.79 24.58 1.42
C ASN A 14 4.07 23.28 1.02
N ILE A 15 4.55 22.55 0.02
CA ILE A 15 3.97 21.27 -0.39
C ILE A 15 4.23 20.20 0.68
N LYS A 16 5.43 20.17 1.25
CA LYS A 16 5.78 19.27 2.37
C LYS A 16 4.86 19.48 3.59
N ALA A 17 4.59 20.72 3.95
CA ALA A 17 3.77 21.03 5.13
C ALA A 17 2.31 20.63 4.93
N ILE A 18 1.71 20.88 3.77
CA ILE A 18 0.31 20.54 3.47
C ILE A 18 0.13 19.02 3.39
N SER A 19 1.07 18.32 2.80
CA SER A 19 0.99 16.87 2.55
C SER A 19 1.15 16.04 3.82
N MET A 20 2.02 16.46 4.74
CA MET A 20 2.17 15.78 6.03
C MET A 20 0.97 15.99 6.94
N ASN A 21 0.30 17.16 6.86
CA ASN A 21 -0.87 17.46 7.69
C ASN A 21 -2.00 16.45 7.49
N ILE A 22 -2.26 16.00 6.26
CA ILE A 22 -3.32 15.00 6.01
C ILE A 22 -2.96 13.64 6.63
N ILE A 23 -1.69 13.24 6.60
CA ILE A 23 -1.28 11.96 7.19
C ILE A 23 -1.31 12.05 8.71
N GLU A 24 -0.75 13.11 9.30
CA GLU A 24 -0.71 13.30 10.77
C GLU A 24 -2.10 13.48 11.37
N LYS A 25 -3.07 14.04 10.64
CA LYS A 25 -4.48 14.12 11.04
C LYS A 25 -5.04 12.75 11.41
N TYR A 26 -4.72 11.72 10.66
CA TYR A 26 -5.26 10.37 10.83
C TYR A 26 -4.32 9.41 11.54
N PHE A 27 -3.01 9.71 11.53
CA PHE A 27 -1.95 8.92 12.15
C PHE A 27 -1.04 9.80 13.01
N PRO A 28 -1.55 10.34 14.14
CA PRO A 28 -0.83 11.32 14.95
C PRO A 28 0.39 10.75 15.70
N ASN A 29 0.45 9.43 15.85
CA ASN A 29 1.48 8.75 16.65
C ASN A 29 2.65 8.20 15.82
N LEU A 30 2.89 8.77 14.63
CA LEU A 30 4.05 8.40 13.82
C LEU A 30 5.35 8.81 14.52
N SER A 31 6.34 7.91 14.52
CA SER A 31 7.70 8.24 14.95
C SER A 31 8.36 9.23 13.97
N ASP A 32 9.41 9.93 14.43
CA ASP A 32 10.14 10.87 13.58
C ASP A 32 10.71 10.19 12.33
N LYS A 33 11.19 8.95 12.45
CA LYS A 33 11.65 8.14 11.31
C LYS A 33 10.54 7.90 10.29
N GLN A 34 9.34 7.52 10.74
CA GLN A 34 8.19 7.30 9.85
C GLN A 34 7.75 8.59 9.14
N LYS A 35 7.72 9.71 9.87
CA LYS A 35 7.43 11.04 9.29
C LYS A 35 8.46 11.43 8.24
N GLU A 36 9.74 11.22 8.50
CA GLU A 36 10.81 11.48 7.55
C GLU A 36 10.70 10.60 6.30
N GLN A 37 10.43 9.31 6.46
CA GLN A 37 10.22 8.37 5.36
C GLN A 37 9.03 8.79 4.48
N ILE A 38 7.88 9.11 5.09
CA ILE A 38 6.69 9.57 4.37
C ILE A 38 6.97 10.89 3.63
N ALA A 39 7.64 11.84 4.27
CA ALA A 39 7.94 13.14 3.68
C ALA A 39 8.84 13.08 2.43
N GLN A 40 9.62 12.01 2.26
CA GLN A 40 10.47 11.81 1.10
C GLN A 40 9.72 11.24 -0.11
N LEU A 41 8.54 10.64 0.08
CA LEU A 41 7.83 9.92 -0.98
C LEU A 41 7.47 10.81 -2.16
N ASP A 42 7.03 12.06 -1.96
CA ASP A 42 6.63 12.95 -3.05
C ASP A 42 7.79 13.20 -4.03
N ALA A 43 8.95 13.61 -3.52
CA ALA A 43 10.11 13.88 -4.35
C ALA A 43 10.58 12.62 -5.11
N LEU A 44 10.59 11.47 -4.42
CA LEU A 44 11.01 10.20 -5.01
C LEU A 44 10.03 9.74 -6.09
N TYR A 45 8.73 9.76 -5.83
CA TYR A 45 7.75 9.33 -6.82
C TYR A 45 7.66 10.30 -8.00
N ARG A 46 7.84 11.60 -7.82
CA ARG A 46 7.91 12.55 -8.95
C ARG A 46 9.12 12.29 -9.84
N ASP A 47 10.30 12.07 -9.27
CA ASP A 47 11.52 11.74 -10.03
C ASP A 47 11.36 10.41 -10.79
N TRP A 48 10.85 9.38 -10.14
CA TRP A 48 10.64 8.09 -10.78
C TRP A 48 9.50 8.10 -11.80
N ASN A 49 8.40 8.82 -11.52
CA ASN A 49 7.25 8.89 -12.41
C ASN A 49 7.57 9.63 -13.73
N ALA A 50 8.54 10.54 -13.72
CA ALA A 50 9.08 11.16 -14.93
C ALA A 50 9.75 10.14 -15.88
N LYS A 51 10.26 9.03 -15.32
CA LYS A 51 11.00 7.98 -16.05
C LYS A 51 10.13 6.75 -16.32
N ILE A 52 9.32 6.35 -15.33
CA ILE A 52 8.48 5.15 -15.35
C ILE A 52 7.12 5.53 -14.76
N ASN A 53 6.08 5.48 -15.58
CA ASN A 53 4.72 5.85 -15.18
C ASN A 53 4.15 4.81 -14.20
N VAL A 54 4.31 5.01 -12.90
CA VAL A 54 3.76 4.17 -11.82
C VAL A 54 2.51 4.78 -11.18
N ILE A 55 2.34 6.09 -11.32
CA ILE A 55 1.16 6.85 -10.93
C ILE A 55 0.70 7.65 -12.15
N SER A 56 -0.62 7.76 -12.38
CA SER A 56 -1.14 8.60 -13.46
C SER A 56 -0.56 10.02 -13.36
N ARG A 57 -0.16 10.59 -14.49
CA ARG A 57 0.38 11.97 -14.54
C ARG A 57 -0.62 13.01 -14.02
N LYS A 58 -1.92 12.72 -14.13
CA LYS A 58 -2.99 13.60 -13.61
C LYS A 58 -3.21 13.45 -12.10
N ASP A 59 -2.63 12.41 -11.49
CA ASP A 59 -2.89 12.05 -10.09
C ASP A 59 -1.65 12.15 -9.19
N ILE A 60 -0.49 12.46 -9.77
CA ILE A 60 0.76 12.60 -8.99
C ILE A 60 0.70 13.74 -7.97
N ASP A 61 -0.08 14.78 -8.23
CA ASP A 61 -0.26 15.89 -7.30
C ASP A 61 -1.11 15.51 -6.08
N ASN A 62 -1.86 14.41 -6.17
CA ASN A 62 -2.67 13.84 -5.10
C ASN A 62 -1.97 12.65 -4.41
N LEU A 63 -0.65 12.52 -4.53
CA LEU A 63 0.10 11.38 -4.02
C LEU A 63 -0.26 11.01 -2.58
N TYR A 64 -0.30 11.99 -1.69
CA TYR A 64 -0.52 11.75 -0.26
C TYR A 64 -1.95 11.30 0.05
N GLU A 65 -2.95 11.89 -0.58
CA GLU A 65 -4.35 11.51 -0.37
C GLU A 65 -4.70 10.21 -1.10
N HIS A 66 -4.50 10.18 -2.43
CA HIS A 66 -4.99 9.10 -3.28
C HIS A 66 -4.12 7.84 -3.25
N HIS A 67 -2.87 7.94 -2.79
CA HIS A 67 -1.96 6.79 -2.80
C HIS A 67 -1.42 6.45 -1.41
N VAL A 68 -0.86 7.41 -0.67
CA VAL A 68 -0.27 7.14 0.65
C VAL A 68 -1.38 6.89 1.67
N LEU A 69 -2.26 7.87 1.92
CA LEU A 69 -3.35 7.76 2.90
C LEU A 69 -4.32 6.63 2.54
N HIS A 70 -4.65 6.50 1.25
CA HIS A 70 -5.46 5.39 0.76
C HIS A 70 -4.86 4.03 1.13
N SER A 71 -3.56 3.84 0.94
CA SER A 71 -2.86 2.61 1.32
C SER A 71 -2.90 2.37 2.83
N MET A 72 -2.71 3.44 3.61
CA MET A 72 -2.74 3.42 5.07
C MET A 72 -4.14 3.13 5.65
N ALA A 73 -5.21 3.20 4.84
CA ALA A 73 -6.57 2.83 5.26
C ALA A 73 -6.64 1.39 5.82
N ILE A 74 -5.82 0.47 5.33
CA ILE A 74 -5.73 -0.90 5.85
C ILE A 74 -5.38 -0.89 7.35
N ALA A 75 -4.51 0.04 7.78
CA ALA A 75 -4.12 0.18 9.19
C ALA A 75 -5.24 0.73 10.10
N LYS A 76 -6.34 1.23 9.54
CA LYS A 76 -7.55 1.57 10.31
C LYS A 76 -8.39 0.35 10.67
N ALA A 77 -8.30 -0.71 9.88
CA ALA A 77 -9.03 -1.96 10.13
C ALA A 77 -8.23 -2.97 10.94
N ILE A 78 -6.90 -2.96 10.83
CA ILE A 78 -6.04 -3.89 11.55
C ILE A 78 -4.73 -3.24 11.98
N HIS A 79 -4.31 -3.55 13.21
CA HIS A 79 -2.96 -3.31 13.68
C HIS A 79 -2.18 -4.63 13.65
N PHE A 80 -1.28 -4.76 12.67
CA PHE A 80 -0.46 -5.98 12.53
C PHE A 80 0.49 -6.14 13.71
N ARG A 81 0.55 -7.35 14.26
CA ARG A 81 1.50 -7.70 15.31
C ARG A 81 2.93 -7.79 14.76
N PRO A 82 3.95 -7.51 15.57
CA PRO A 82 5.35 -7.74 15.19
C PRO A 82 5.56 -9.15 14.64
N GLY A 83 6.35 -9.26 13.57
CA GLY A 83 6.62 -10.52 12.89
C GLY A 83 5.55 -10.98 11.89
N THR A 84 4.44 -10.23 11.72
CA THR A 84 3.45 -10.51 10.66
C THR A 84 4.11 -10.43 9.29
N GLU A 85 3.85 -11.42 8.44
CA GLU A 85 4.34 -11.49 7.06
C GLU A 85 3.23 -11.16 6.08
N ILE A 86 3.43 -10.13 5.27
CA ILE A 86 2.44 -9.57 4.37
C ILE A 86 2.94 -9.63 2.92
N LEU A 87 2.10 -10.14 2.01
CA LEU A 87 2.31 -10.08 0.57
C LEU A 87 1.50 -8.92 -0.01
N ASP A 88 2.15 -7.98 -0.70
CA ASP A 88 1.47 -7.01 -1.57
C ASP A 88 1.41 -7.58 -3.00
N PHE A 89 0.22 -8.01 -3.40
CA PHE A 89 -0.03 -8.65 -4.67
C PHE A 89 -0.37 -7.63 -5.75
N GLY A 90 0.48 -7.55 -6.78
CA GLY A 90 0.32 -6.57 -7.85
C GLY A 90 0.59 -5.15 -7.37
N CYS A 91 1.69 -4.96 -6.64
CA CYS A 91 2.02 -3.74 -5.92
C CYS A 91 2.17 -2.49 -6.80
N GLY A 92 2.30 -2.65 -8.11
CA GLY A 92 2.52 -1.52 -9.00
C GLY A 92 3.76 -0.72 -8.61
N GLY A 93 3.58 0.56 -8.31
CA GLY A 93 4.64 1.44 -7.80
C GLY A 93 4.94 1.30 -6.31
N GLY A 94 4.42 0.25 -5.63
CA GLY A 94 4.63 0.00 -4.20
C GLY A 94 3.44 0.38 -3.33
N PHE A 95 2.23 0.42 -3.89
CA PHE A 95 1.00 0.74 -3.17
C PHE A 95 0.04 -0.46 -3.16
N PRO A 96 -0.38 -0.94 -1.97
CA PRO A 96 -0.27 -0.31 -0.66
C PRO A 96 0.99 -0.64 0.16
N GLY A 97 1.90 -1.50 -0.33
CA GLY A 97 2.96 -2.11 0.45
C GLY A 97 3.95 -1.13 1.10
N ILE A 98 4.47 -0.13 0.38
CA ILE A 98 5.45 0.82 0.93
C ILE A 98 4.86 1.64 2.09
N PRO A 99 3.69 2.31 1.95
CA PRO A 99 3.09 3.02 3.08
C PRO A 99 2.80 2.13 4.30
N LEU A 100 2.36 0.89 4.07
CA LEU A 100 2.12 -0.07 5.16
C LEU A 100 3.41 -0.52 5.83
N ALA A 101 4.47 -0.76 5.06
CA ALA A 101 5.75 -1.16 5.62
C ALA A 101 6.42 -0.03 6.43
N ILE A 102 6.16 1.25 6.09
CA ILE A 102 6.55 2.39 6.93
C ILE A 102 5.77 2.37 8.25
N LEU A 103 4.45 2.11 8.22
CA LEU A 103 3.62 2.07 9.43
C LEU A 103 3.96 0.92 10.36
N PHE A 104 4.36 -0.22 9.81
CA PHE A 104 4.59 -1.46 10.54
C PHE A 104 6.05 -1.94 10.39
N PRO A 105 7.03 -1.23 10.99
CA PRO A 105 8.45 -1.53 10.80
C PRO A 105 8.86 -2.92 11.33
N ASP A 106 8.09 -3.48 12.28
CA ASP A 106 8.33 -4.80 12.84
C ASP A 106 7.67 -5.95 12.07
N CYS A 107 6.97 -5.65 10.97
CA CYS A 107 6.38 -6.62 10.05
C CYS A 107 7.27 -6.82 8.82
N LYS A 108 7.08 -7.93 8.11
CA LYS A 108 7.82 -8.23 6.88
C LYS A 108 6.92 -8.10 5.67
N PHE A 109 7.35 -7.36 4.69
CA PHE A 109 6.62 -7.12 3.46
C PHE A 109 7.33 -7.71 2.25
N LYS A 110 6.62 -8.52 1.47
CA LYS A 110 7.03 -8.92 0.13
C LYS A 110 6.08 -8.28 -0.87
N LEU A 111 6.62 -7.50 -1.80
CA LEU A 111 5.88 -6.86 -2.88
C LEU A 111 6.16 -7.61 -4.17
N ILE A 112 5.13 -7.96 -4.94
CA ILE A 112 5.28 -8.60 -6.25
C ILE A 112 4.48 -7.87 -7.32
N ASP A 113 5.05 -7.78 -8.52
CA ASP A 113 4.36 -7.29 -9.74
C ASP A 113 4.95 -7.97 -10.97
N GLY A 114 4.13 -8.26 -11.97
CA GLY A 114 4.55 -8.81 -13.25
C GLY A 114 5.34 -7.83 -14.14
N THR A 115 5.56 -6.61 -13.69
CA THR A 115 6.23 -5.54 -14.44
C THR A 115 7.55 -5.15 -13.78
N GLY A 116 8.67 -5.67 -14.27
CA GLY A 116 9.99 -5.44 -13.68
C GLY A 116 10.38 -3.96 -13.53
N LYS A 117 9.92 -3.08 -14.44
CA LYS A 117 10.16 -1.63 -14.31
C LYS A 117 9.50 -1.02 -13.07
N LYS A 118 8.31 -1.50 -12.69
CA LYS A 118 7.60 -1.04 -11.48
C LYS A 118 8.31 -1.55 -10.22
N ILE A 119 8.73 -2.80 -10.21
CA ILE A 119 9.53 -3.39 -9.13
C ILE A 119 10.83 -2.64 -8.91
N ARG A 120 11.50 -2.21 -9.99
CA ARG A 120 12.66 -1.33 -9.87
C ARG A 120 12.34 -0.06 -9.09
N VAL A 121 11.22 0.60 -9.38
CA VAL A 121 10.79 1.80 -8.63
C VAL A 121 10.57 1.46 -7.16
N CYS A 122 9.91 0.36 -6.83
CA CYS A 122 9.69 -0.07 -5.44
C CYS A 122 11.01 -0.23 -4.69
N ASN A 123 11.99 -0.93 -5.28
CA ASN A 123 13.30 -1.14 -4.66
C ASN A 123 14.09 0.15 -4.47
N GLU A 124 14.08 1.03 -5.46
CA GLU A 124 14.78 2.31 -5.39
C GLU A 124 14.14 3.27 -4.35
N VAL A 125 12.82 3.32 -4.29
CA VAL A 125 12.10 4.11 -3.27
C VAL A 125 12.38 3.54 -1.88
N ALA A 126 12.21 2.24 -1.68
CA ALA A 126 12.46 1.58 -0.40
C ALA A 126 13.90 1.79 0.09
N SER A 127 14.88 1.63 -0.80
CA SER A 127 16.29 1.87 -0.49
C SER A 127 16.56 3.33 -0.12
N ALA A 128 15.99 4.29 -0.87
CA ALA A 128 16.20 5.72 -0.65
C ALA A 128 15.70 6.19 0.72
N ILE A 129 14.61 5.59 1.23
CA ILE A 129 14.04 5.91 2.54
C ILE A 129 14.51 4.96 3.66
N GLY A 130 15.52 4.11 3.39
CA GLY A 130 16.16 3.25 4.39
C GLY A 130 15.24 2.17 4.97
N MET A 131 14.44 1.51 4.12
CA MET A 131 13.59 0.39 4.55
C MET A 131 14.39 -0.92 4.59
N GLU A 132 14.22 -1.66 5.69
CA GLU A 132 14.87 -2.97 5.90
C GLU A 132 13.86 -4.13 5.97
N ASN A 133 12.57 -3.80 6.10
CA ASN A 133 11.49 -4.76 6.30
C ASN A 133 10.68 -5.06 5.03
N LEU A 134 11.19 -4.67 3.85
CA LEU A 134 10.51 -4.81 2.58
C LEU A 134 11.45 -5.40 1.52
N VAL A 135 10.91 -6.34 0.74
CA VAL A 135 11.55 -6.90 -0.46
C VAL A 135 10.56 -6.79 -1.62
N ALA A 136 10.98 -6.22 -2.75
CA ALA A 136 10.17 -6.20 -3.96
C ALA A 136 10.78 -7.09 -5.05
N GLU A 137 9.97 -7.98 -5.64
CA GLU A 137 10.39 -9.00 -6.59
C GLU A 137 9.54 -8.97 -7.87
N HIS A 138 10.22 -9.03 -9.01
CA HIS A 138 9.56 -9.19 -10.31
C HIS A 138 9.07 -10.63 -10.44
N LEU A 139 7.81 -10.86 -10.11
CA LEU A 139 7.21 -12.18 -10.07
C LEU A 139 5.73 -12.09 -10.45
N ARG A 140 5.26 -13.09 -11.22
CA ARG A 140 3.82 -13.26 -11.42
C ARG A 140 3.19 -13.89 -10.19
N GLY A 141 1.97 -13.48 -9.85
CA GLY A 141 1.28 -13.96 -8.65
C GLY A 141 1.04 -15.45 -8.62
N GLU A 142 0.82 -16.06 -9.80
CA GLU A 142 0.65 -17.51 -9.95
C GLU A 142 1.91 -18.29 -9.53
N ASP A 143 3.09 -17.68 -9.69
CA ASP A 143 4.39 -18.30 -9.41
C ASP A 143 4.82 -18.08 -7.94
N GLU A 144 4.14 -17.19 -7.19
CA GLU A 144 4.43 -16.97 -5.78
C GLU A 144 4.10 -18.23 -4.94
N LYS A 145 5.08 -18.73 -4.18
CA LYS A 145 4.97 -19.96 -3.37
C LYS A 145 5.06 -19.72 -1.87
N GLY A 146 5.36 -18.48 -1.45
CA GLY A 146 5.47 -18.11 -0.05
C GLY A 146 4.14 -18.24 0.71
N LYS A 147 4.25 -18.20 2.03
CA LYS A 147 3.11 -18.24 2.95
C LYS A 147 3.11 -16.99 3.81
N TYR A 148 1.97 -16.33 3.86
CA TYR A 148 1.79 -15.03 4.49
C TYR A 148 0.62 -15.06 5.46
N ASP A 149 0.66 -14.21 6.45
CA ASP A 149 -0.48 -13.99 7.34
C ASP A 149 -1.56 -13.22 6.59
N PHE A 150 -1.16 -12.19 5.85
CA PHE A 150 -2.10 -11.40 5.03
C PHE A 150 -1.57 -11.23 3.60
N VAL A 151 -2.53 -11.13 2.69
CA VAL A 151 -2.30 -10.57 1.36
C VAL A 151 -2.98 -9.21 1.32
N VAL A 152 -2.26 -8.19 0.89
CA VAL A 152 -2.83 -6.86 0.59
C VAL A 152 -2.81 -6.64 -0.91
N SER A 153 -3.77 -5.88 -1.42
CA SER A 153 -3.82 -5.56 -2.85
C SER A 153 -4.62 -4.28 -3.09
N ARG A 154 -4.36 -3.61 -4.22
CA ARG A 154 -5.12 -2.44 -4.67
C ARG A 154 -5.40 -2.50 -6.16
N ALA A 155 -6.71 -2.60 -6.53
CA ALA A 155 -7.20 -2.46 -7.89
C ALA A 155 -6.50 -3.33 -8.96
N VAL A 156 -6.12 -4.57 -8.63
CA VAL A 156 -5.36 -5.45 -9.53
C VAL A 156 -6.28 -6.22 -10.48
N MET A 157 -7.27 -6.91 -9.92
CA MET A 157 -8.22 -7.75 -10.67
C MET A 157 -9.51 -7.96 -9.88
N GLN A 158 -10.47 -8.69 -10.45
CA GLN A 158 -11.70 -9.07 -9.76
C GLN A 158 -11.39 -9.99 -8.56
N LEU A 159 -12.15 -9.85 -7.47
CA LEU A 159 -11.92 -10.58 -6.23
C LEU A 159 -11.89 -12.10 -6.38
N PRO A 160 -12.83 -12.73 -7.16
CA PRO A 160 -12.81 -14.18 -7.35
C PRO A 160 -11.52 -14.68 -8.00
N ASP A 161 -10.99 -13.95 -8.98
CA ASP A 161 -9.76 -14.32 -9.66
C ASP A 161 -8.55 -14.15 -8.73
N LEU A 162 -8.51 -13.06 -7.99
CA LEU A 162 -7.46 -12.82 -7.00
C LEU A 162 -7.46 -13.93 -5.93
N MET A 163 -8.59 -14.22 -5.32
CA MET A 163 -8.70 -15.27 -4.30
C MET A 163 -8.32 -16.66 -4.85
N LYS A 164 -8.66 -16.99 -6.08
CA LYS A 164 -8.26 -18.25 -6.73
C LYS A 164 -6.73 -18.39 -6.77
N ILE A 165 -6.01 -17.31 -7.03
CA ILE A 165 -4.55 -17.31 -7.12
C ILE A 165 -3.92 -17.38 -5.72
N ILE A 166 -4.36 -16.51 -4.80
CA ILE A 166 -3.68 -16.28 -3.52
C ILE A 166 -4.07 -17.25 -2.40
N LYS A 167 -5.17 -18.02 -2.51
CA LYS A 167 -5.60 -18.96 -1.46
C LYS A 167 -4.50 -19.92 -1.01
N LYS A 168 -3.59 -20.27 -1.93
CA LYS A 168 -2.44 -21.13 -1.65
C LYS A 168 -1.37 -20.44 -0.79
N ASN A 169 -1.41 -19.11 -0.66
CA ASN A 169 -0.38 -18.30 -0.02
C ASN A 169 -0.70 -17.93 1.44
N PHE A 170 -1.81 -18.39 2.00
CA PHE A 170 -2.11 -18.13 3.41
C PHE A 170 -1.48 -19.15 4.35
N LYS A 171 -0.96 -18.67 5.50
CA LYS A 171 -0.54 -19.50 6.61
C LYS A 171 -1.76 -20.08 7.31
N LYS A 172 -1.59 -21.27 7.95
CA LYS A 172 -2.62 -21.86 8.80
C LYS A 172 -2.59 -21.29 10.23
N ALA A 173 -1.39 -20.98 10.73
CA ALA A 173 -1.22 -20.37 12.04
C ALA A 173 -1.77 -18.95 12.05
N GLN A 174 -2.47 -18.59 13.13
CA GLN A 174 -3.09 -17.28 13.31
C GLN A 174 -2.38 -16.56 14.46
N GLN A 175 -2.01 -15.29 14.25
CA GLN A 175 -1.35 -14.51 15.30
C GLN A 175 -1.94 -13.11 15.48
N ASN A 176 -2.71 -12.62 14.55
CA ASN A 176 -3.30 -11.29 14.55
C ASN A 176 -4.73 -11.31 15.13
N ALA A 177 -5.30 -10.14 15.38
CA ALA A 177 -6.66 -9.98 15.86
C ALA A 177 -7.71 -10.44 14.83
N LEU A 178 -7.45 -10.17 13.54
CA LEU A 178 -8.23 -10.72 12.45
C LEU A 178 -7.62 -12.06 12.01
N PRO A 179 -8.45 -13.03 11.58
CA PRO A 179 -7.97 -14.20 10.87
C PRO A 179 -7.11 -13.83 9.67
N ASN A 180 -6.15 -14.70 9.32
CA ASN A 180 -5.37 -14.50 8.09
C ASN A 180 -6.28 -14.37 6.88
N GLY A 181 -5.94 -13.50 5.94
CA GLY A 181 -6.80 -13.26 4.81
C GLY A 181 -6.34 -12.15 3.87
N LEU A 182 -7.22 -11.78 2.96
CA LEU A 182 -7.02 -10.68 2.02
C LEU A 182 -7.58 -9.37 2.57
N LEU A 183 -6.80 -8.31 2.46
CA LEU A 183 -7.23 -6.91 2.68
C LEU A 183 -7.04 -6.16 1.37
N CYS A 184 -8.14 -5.86 0.68
CA CYS A 184 -8.10 -5.30 -0.67
C CYS A 184 -8.75 -3.92 -0.72
N LEU A 185 -8.03 -2.93 -1.24
CA LEU A 185 -8.56 -1.60 -1.52
C LEU A 185 -9.23 -1.59 -2.90
N LYS A 186 -10.51 -1.30 -2.91
CA LYS A 186 -11.37 -1.34 -4.08
C LYS A 186 -12.13 -0.03 -4.27
N GLY A 187 -12.64 0.19 -5.47
CA GLY A 187 -13.54 1.28 -5.81
C GLY A 187 -14.66 0.84 -6.73
N GLY A 188 -15.73 1.64 -6.78
CA GLY A 188 -16.88 1.36 -7.62
C GLY A 188 -17.89 0.38 -7.04
N ASN A 189 -18.79 -0.11 -7.89
CA ASN A 189 -19.82 -1.07 -7.48
C ASN A 189 -19.25 -2.50 -7.42
N LEU A 190 -19.21 -3.06 -6.23
CA LEU A 190 -18.65 -4.38 -5.95
C LEU A 190 -19.70 -5.51 -5.86
N GLN A 191 -20.99 -5.23 -6.11
CA GLN A 191 -22.07 -6.20 -5.89
C GLN A 191 -21.85 -7.53 -6.61
N GLU A 192 -21.54 -7.49 -7.91
CA GLU A 192 -21.31 -8.72 -8.69
C GLU A 192 -20.00 -9.40 -8.29
N GLU A 193 -18.95 -8.62 -8.03
CA GLU A 193 -17.64 -9.13 -7.64
C GLU A 193 -17.70 -9.84 -6.28
N LEU A 194 -18.50 -9.35 -5.36
CA LEU A 194 -18.62 -9.87 -4.00
C LEU A 194 -19.70 -10.94 -3.84
N LYS A 195 -20.47 -11.24 -4.88
CA LYS A 195 -21.61 -12.17 -4.83
C LYS A 195 -21.25 -13.55 -4.25
N ALA A 196 -20.09 -14.08 -4.61
CA ALA A 196 -19.59 -15.36 -4.10
C ALA A 196 -19.07 -15.27 -2.65
N TYR A 197 -18.82 -14.08 -2.14
CA TYR A 197 -18.20 -13.81 -0.84
C TYR A 197 -19.12 -13.08 0.14
N LYS A 198 -20.41 -12.85 -0.22
CA LYS A 198 -21.37 -12.04 0.53
C LYS A 198 -21.54 -12.41 2.01
N ASN A 199 -21.28 -13.68 2.36
CA ASN A 199 -21.45 -14.20 3.73
C ASN A 199 -20.13 -14.21 4.53
N VAL A 200 -18.99 -13.91 3.91
CA VAL A 200 -17.67 -13.98 4.54
C VAL A 200 -16.85 -12.71 4.36
N ALA A 201 -17.11 -11.93 3.32
CA ALA A 201 -16.42 -10.66 3.11
C ALA A 201 -16.99 -9.57 4.02
N GLU A 202 -16.09 -8.81 4.63
CA GLU A 202 -16.42 -7.58 5.34
C GLU A 202 -16.06 -6.39 4.45
N ILE A 203 -16.98 -5.44 4.31
CA ILE A 203 -16.82 -4.26 3.46
C ILE A 203 -16.92 -3.02 4.33
N THR A 204 -15.87 -2.22 4.34
CA THR A 204 -15.83 -0.96 5.07
C THR A 204 -15.64 0.20 4.10
N PRO A 205 -16.62 1.11 3.95
CA PRO A 205 -16.44 2.34 3.20
C PRO A 205 -15.32 3.17 3.80
N LEU A 206 -14.41 3.71 3.00
CA LEU A 206 -13.28 4.50 3.51
C LEU A 206 -13.72 5.86 4.06
N SER A 207 -14.92 6.33 3.69
CA SER A 207 -15.61 7.47 4.34
C SER A 207 -15.84 7.27 5.84
N THR A 208 -15.80 6.04 6.33
CA THR A 208 -15.84 5.74 7.77
C THR A 208 -14.55 6.20 8.48
N PHE A 209 -13.45 6.26 7.76
CA PHE A 209 -12.13 6.58 8.33
C PHE A 209 -11.66 7.98 7.99
N PHE A 210 -12.04 8.51 6.81
CA PHE A 210 -11.49 9.73 6.24
C PHE A 210 -12.60 10.69 5.80
N GLU A 211 -12.41 11.98 6.00
CA GLU A 211 -13.39 13.04 5.73
C GLU A 211 -13.23 13.66 4.34
N GLU A 212 -12.08 13.47 3.69
CA GLU A 212 -11.78 14.06 2.39
C GLU A 212 -12.76 13.58 1.33
N GLU A 213 -13.17 14.48 0.43
CA GLU A 213 -14.22 14.24 -0.58
C GLU A 213 -13.93 13.01 -1.46
N TRP A 214 -12.65 12.79 -1.76
CA TRP A 214 -12.24 11.65 -2.58
C TRP A 214 -12.58 10.29 -1.94
N PHE A 215 -12.56 10.19 -0.60
CA PHE A 215 -12.92 8.98 0.13
C PHE A 215 -14.44 8.81 0.30
N GLN A 216 -15.23 9.88 0.09
CA GLN A 216 -16.69 9.80 0.11
C GLN A 216 -17.25 9.12 -1.16
N GLN A 217 -16.42 8.92 -2.18
CA GLN A 217 -16.76 8.30 -3.44
C GLN A 217 -16.37 6.82 -3.42
N ASP A 218 -17.29 5.90 -3.42
CA ASP A 218 -17.14 4.45 -3.69
C ASP A 218 -15.76 3.81 -3.36
N LYS A 219 -15.03 4.34 -2.39
CA LYS A 219 -13.75 3.78 -1.94
C LYS A 219 -14.00 2.85 -0.76
N GLN A 220 -13.53 1.62 -0.86
CA GLN A 220 -13.85 0.59 0.11
C GLN A 220 -12.63 -0.25 0.45
N LEU A 221 -12.55 -0.68 1.70
CA LEU A 221 -11.70 -1.76 2.14
C LEU A 221 -12.54 -3.04 2.19
N VAL A 222 -12.11 -4.06 1.50
CA VAL A 222 -12.71 -5.40 1.50
C VAL A 222 -11.76 -6.35 2.23
N TYR A 223 -12.25 -6.96 3.30
CA TYR A 223 -11.55 -8.04 3.99
C TYR A 223 -12.24 -9.37 3.67
N VAL A 224 -11.43 -10.40 3.34
CA VAL A 224 -11.89 -11.77 3.10
C VAL A 224 -10.98 -12.72 3.88
N PRO A 225 -11.50 -13.45 4.87
CA PRO A 225 -10.71 -14.47 5.58
C PRO A 225 -10.27 -15.60 4.63
N ALA A 226 -9.12 -16.24 4.92
CA ALA A 226 -8.50 -17.30 4.12
C ALA A 226 -9.26 -18.63 4.17
#